data_33a0cc241cc77f80ebb6c394edf82093
#
_entry.id   33a0cc241cc77f80ebb6c394edf82093
#
_cell.length_a   1.000
_cell.length_b   1.000
_cell.length_c   1.000
_cell.angle_alpha   90.00
_cell.angle_beta   90.00
_cell.angle_gamma   90.00
#
_symmetry.space_group_name_H-M   'P 1'
#
loop_
_entity.id
_entity.type
_entity.pdbx_description
1 polymer ?
#
loop_
_entity_poly.entity_id
_entity_poly.type
_entity_poly.pdbx_seq_one_letter_code
_entity_poly.pdbx_strand_id
1 'polypeptide(L)'
;MNKKPELLLPAGDINTLKIAFDYGADACYVGGELYSLRAKAINFSDNDLKQAVDFAHKHNKKIYITANIYAHNNDIEGVREYFHFLNIIKPDAVLISDMGVFSIAKELLNGIDIHISTQANTTNYESINFYEKLGAKRVVVARELSLNEIREIKNHISENMEIEAFIHGSMCISYSGRCLLSSFFTGKSANLGECTHPCRWKYDIKDKEFDLIENERPDEKFSIMENERGTYIFNSKDLCMIEHIDDLIDAGIDSFKIEGRMKSELYIATVARVYRKAIDDYINDKNLYKNNIDKYKEEIKKCTYREYTTGFFYGYPNETAQIYDNNTYVSGAKLYAIVDKVDNEYFYFEQKNKFSVGDTVEIMSKNFDNIKTKVLEMIDIETGKNVDSCPHSKQKIKIKTDIMPKIGDIIRSI
;
A
#
# COMPACT_ATOMS: atom_id res chain seq x y z
N MET A 1 -25.46 2.86 13.67
CA MET A 1 -24.22 3.59 13.30
C MET A 1 -23.35 2.61 12.53
N ASN A 2 -22.89 2.99 11.37
CA ASN A 2 -21.97 2.13 10.61
C ASN A 2 -20.67 1.95 11.41
N LYS A 3 -20.20 0.71 11.51
CA LYS A 3 -18.91 0.39 12.16
C LYS A 3 -17.79 1.12 11.39
N LYS A 4 -16.91 1.81 12.12
CA LYS A 4 -15.74 2.44 11.53
C LYS A 4 -14.82 1.35 10.97
N PRO A 5 -14.47 1.37 9.66
CA PRO A 5 -13.57 0.38 9.09
C PRO A 5 -12.14 0.58 9.61
N GLU A 6 -11.42 -0.53 9.72
CA GLU A 6 -9.98 -0.53 9.98
C GLU A 6 -9.23 0.02 8.76
N LEU A 7 -8.27 0.92 8.97
CA LEU A 7 -7.34 1.36 7.92
C LEU A 7 -6.04 0.57 8.03
N LEU A 8 -5.79 -0.31 7.06
CA LEU A 8 -4.67 -1.23 7.03
C LEU A 8 -3.64 -0.80 5.98
N LEU A 9 -2.43 -0.48 6.43
CA LEU A 9 -1.32 -0.04 5.58
C LEU A 9 -0.21 -1.07 5.45
N PRO A 10 0.53 -1.05 4.34
CA PRO A 10 1.77 -1.81 4.21
C PRO A 10 2.91 -1.13 4.94
N ALA A 11 3.87 -1.93 5.42
CA ALA A 11 5.18 -1.42 5.80
C ALA A 11 6.29 -2.32 5.25
N GLY A 12 7.31 -1.70 4.66
CA GLY A 12 8.49 -2.39 4.14
C GLY A 12 9.61 -2.52 5.17
N ASP A 13 9.66 -1.61 6.14
CA ASP A 13 10.63 -1.56 7.23
C ASP A 13 10.04 -0.91 8.48
N ILE A 14 10.83 -0.88 9.56
CA ILE A 14 10.39 -0.35 10.86
C ILE A 14 10.09 1.18 10.81
N ASN A 15 10.73 1.93 9.94
CA ASN A 15 10.50 3.37 9.82
C ASN A 15 9.18 3.66 9.12
N THR A 16 8.92 2.96 8.01
CA THR A 16 7.62 3.04 7.31
C THR A 16 6.47 2.55 8.17
N LEU A 17 6.69 1.54 9.03
CA LEU A 17 5.71 1.09 10.03
C LEU A 17 5.34 2.22 11.02
N LYS A 18 6.34 2.88 11.60
CA LYS A 18 6.13 4.00 12.54
C LYS A 18 5.38 5.14 11.87
N ILE A 19 5.77 5.51 10.65
CA ILE A 19 5.11 6.54 9.86
C ILE A 19 3.65 6.16 9.57
N ALA A 20 3.38 4.92 9.17
CA ALA A 20 2.01 4.47 8.92
C ALA A 20 1.11 4.68 10.14
N PHE A 21 1.57 4.27 11.33
CA PHE A 21 0.82 4.45 12.57
C PHE A 21 0.68 5.92 12.98
N ASP A 22 1.74 6.69 12.85
CA ASP A 22 1.77 8.12 13.16
C ASP A 22 0.79 8.93 12.29
N TYR A 23 0.61 8.53 11.02
CA TYR A 23 -0.26 9.19 10.08
C TYR A 23 -1.66 8.56 9.97
N GLY A 24 -2.03 7.63 10.85
CA GLY A 24 -3.42 7.25 11.05
C GLY A 24 -3.81 5.81 10.73
N ALA A 25 -2.86 4.91 10.45
CA ALA A 25 -3.16 3.49 10.33
C ALA A 25 -3.67 2.91 11.66
N ASP A 26 -4.65 2.02 11.57
CA ASP A 26 -5.12 1.21 12.70
C ASP A 26 -4.32 -0.08 12.81
N ALA A 27 -3.90 -0.62 11.65
CA ALA A 27 -3.09 -1.81 11.53
C ALA A 27 -2.06 -1.68 10.41
N CYS A 28 -0.98 -2.46 10.50
CA CYS A 28 -0.02 -2.62 9.42
C CYS A 28 0.15 -4.09 9.04
N TYR A 29 0.36 -4.36 7.73
CA TYR A 29 0.81 -5.68 7.29
C TYR A 29 2.25 -5.63 6.81
N VAL A 30 3.04 -6.60 7.24
CA VAL A 30 4.48 -6.72 7.00
C VAL A 30 4.81 -8.11 6.46
N GLY A 31 5.97 -8.24 5.83
CA GLY A 31 6.49 -9.53 5.39
C GLY A 31 7.87 -9.80 5.97
N GLY A 32 8.06 -11.02 6.47
CA GLY A 32 9.38 -11.52 6.79
C GLY A 32 10.19 -11.83 5.53
N GLU A 33 11.46 -12.14 5.71
CA GLU A 33 12.37 -12.57 4.62
C GLU A 33 11.90 -13.85 3.93
N LEU A 34 11.18 -14.71 4.67
CA LEU A 34 10.67 -15.99 4.20
C LEU A 34 9.14 -15.97 4.05
N TYR A 35 8.62 -16.80 3.16
CA TYR A 35 7.19 -17.12 2.96
C TYR A 35 6.27 -15.96 2.62
N SER A 36 6.82 -14.77 2.33
CA SER A 36 6.07 -13.59 1.95
C SER A 36 6.24 -13.28 0.46
N LEU A 37 5.16 -12.87 -0.20
CA LEU A 37 5.24 -12.29 -1.54
C LEU A 37 6.01 -10.96 -1.49
N ARG A 38 6.90 -10.72 -2.47
CA ARG A 38 7.85 -9.60 -2.53
C ARG A 38 9.24 -9.95 -1.96
N ALA A 39 9.75 -11.13 -2.28
CA ALA A 39 11.09 -11.59 -1.88
C ALA A 39 12.24 -10.61 -2.20
N LYS A 40 12.05 -9.72 -3.22
CA LYS A 40 13.01 -8.66 -3.58
C LYS A 40 12.82 -7.33 -2.83
N ALA A 41 11.77 -7.18 -2.03
CA ALA A 41 11.61 -6.01 -1.19
C ALA A 41 12.59 -6.06 -0.01
N ILE A 42 12.83 -4.90 0.61
CA ILE A 42 13.35 -4.89 1.98
C ILE A 42 12.30 -5.60 2.83
N ASN A 43 12.65 -6.74 3.41
CA ASN A 43 11.78 -7.52 4.26
C ASN A 43 12.29 -7.44 5.69
N PHE A 44 11.40 -7.68 6.64
CA PHE A 44 11.75 -7.68 8.06
C PHE A 44 12.56 -8.94 8.40
N SER A 45 13.72 -8.78 9.02
CA SER A 45 14.38 -9.89 9.72
C SER A 45 13.53 -10.35 10.92
N ASP A 46 13.81 -11.52 11.46
CA ASP A 46 13.11 -12.01 12.65
C ASP A 46 13.18 -11.02 13.82
N ASN A 47 14.32 -10.36 13.99
CA ASN A 47 14.49 -9.32 15.02
C ASN A 47 13.64 -8.08 14.72
N ASP A 48 13.56 -7.67 13.45
CA ASP A 48 12.72 -6.54 13.04
C ASP A 48 11.23 -6.87 13.19
N LEU A 49 10.80 -8.11 12.88
CA LEU A 49 9.43 -8.57 13.11
C LEU A 49 9.05 -8.47 14.58
N LYS A 50 9.95 -8.93 15.47
CA LYS A 50 9.73 -8.83 16.91
C LYS A 50 9.60 -7.36 17.34
N GLN A 51 10.53 -6.50 16.91
CA GLN A 51 10.47 -5.05 17.21
C GLN A 51 9.19 -4.41 16.67
N ALA A 52 8.73 -4.83 15.48
CA ALA A 52 7.51 -4.31 14.88
C ALA A 52 6.26 -4.69 15.68
N VAL A 53 6.18 -5.95 16.14
CA VAL A 53 5.08 -6.42 17.01
C VAL A 53 5.09 -5.66 18.34
N ASP A 54 6.23 -5.60 19.02
CA ASP A 54 6.39 -4.90 20.30
C ASP A 54 6.02 -3.40 20.16
N PHE A 55 6.43 -2.76 19.06
CA PHE A 55 6.11 -1.36 18.79
C PHE A 55 4.61 -1.17 18.54
N ALA A 56 3.97 -2.00 17.71
CA ALA A 56 2.55 -1.91 17.41
C ALA A 56 1.71 -2.07 18.70
N HIS A 57 1.97 -3.11 19.49
CA HIS A 57 1.25 -3.38 20.72
C HIS A 57 1.42 -2.29 21.76
N LYS A 58 2.64 -1.73 21.92
CA LYS A 58 2.90 -0.59 22.81
C LYS A 58 2.04 0.63 22.46
N HIS A 59 1.67 0.80 21.18
CA HIS A 59 0.85 1.91 20.71
C HIS A 59 -0.63 1.55 20.50
N ASN A 60 -1.09 0.39 21.01
CA ASN A 60 -2.44 -0.14 20.82
C ASN A 60 -2.83 -0.25 19.33
N LYS A 61 -1.89 -0.66 18.51
CA LYS A 61 -2.04 -0.90 17.07
C LYS A 61 -1.90 -2.39 16.77
N LYS A 62 -2.44 -2.82 15.61
CA LYS A 62 -2.37 -4.20 15.17
C LYS A 62 -1.29 -4.40 14.11
N ILE A 63 -0.73 -5.60 14.09
CA ILE A 63 0.24 -6.00 13.09
C ILE A 63 -0.08 -7.39 12.53
N TYR A 64 -0.08 -7.49 11.20
CA TYR A 64 -0.39 -8.72 10.49
C TYR A 64 0.82 -9.17 9.67
N ILE A 65 1.21 -10.43 9.81
CA ILE A 65 2.38 -10.97 9.12
C ILE A 65 1.93 -11.79 7.90
N THR A 66 2.56 -11.56 6.75
CA THR A 66 2.25 -12.31 5.54
C THR A 66 3.05 -13.60 5.46
N ALA A 67 2.35 -14.74 5.32
CA ALA A 67 2.87 -16.05 4.96
C ALA A 67 2.07 -16.58 3.76
N ASN A 68 2.04 -15.80 2.67
CA ASN A 68 1.06 -15.90 1.60
C ASN A 68 1.64 -16.34 0.24
N ILE A 69 2.76 -17.05 0.24
CA ILE A 69 3.23 -17.78 -0.93
C ILE A 69 2.34 -19.00 -1.19
N TYR A 70 2.43 -19.58 -2.38
CA TYR A 70 2.02 -20.96 -2.66
C TYR A 70 3.22 -21.86 -2.37
N ALA A 71 3.18 -22.56 -1.22
CA ALA A 71 4.30 -23.36 -0.74
C ALA A 71 4.50 -24.62 -1.59
N HIS A 72 5.76 -24.95 -1.88
CA HIS A 72 6.15 -26.22 -2.43
C HIS A 72 6.55 -27.19 -1.30
N ASN A 73 6.67 -28.49 -1.60
CA ASN A 73 6.99 -29.51 -0.59
C ASN A 73 8.27 -29.17 0.19
N ASN A 74 9.26 -28.54 -0.44
CA ASN A 74 10.51 -28.13 0.21
C ASN A 74 10.35 -26.98 1.19
N ASP A 75 9.24 -26.25 1.16
CA ASP A 75 8.98 -25.11 2.05
C ASP A 75 8.30 -25.54 3.36
N ILE A 76 7.69 -26.73 3.39
CA ILE A 76 6.75 -27.13 4.45
C ILE A 76 7.39 -27.16 5.84
N GLU A 77 8.56 -27.75 5.99
CA GLU A 77 9.24 -27.82 7.30
C GLU A 77 9.64 -26.41 7.79
N GLY A 78 10.16 -25.58 6.89
CA GLY A 78 10.48 -24.20 7.23
C GLY A 78 9.24 -23.34 7.57
N VAL A 79 8.08 -23.61 6.96
CA VAL A 79 6.80 -22.98 7.35
C VAL A 79 6.43 -23.35 8.79
N ARG A 80 6.63 -24.62 9.22
CA ARG A 80 6.40 -25.06 10.60
C ARG A 80 7.29 -24.30 11.58
N GLU A 81 8.59 -24.22 11.30
CA GLU A 81 9.56 -23.49 12.11
C GLU A 81 9.19 -21.99 12.22
N TYR A 82 8.78 -21.40 11.09
CA TYR A 82 8.33 -20.01 11.07
C TYR A 82 7.08 -19.78 11.94
N PHE A 83 6.10 -20.68 11.92
CA PHE A 83 4.92 -20.55 12.78
C PHE A 83 5.24 -20.75 14.27
N HIS A 84 6.23 -21.58 14.61
CA HIS A 84 6.75 -21.63 15.98
C HIS A 84 7.36 -20.30 16.41
N PHE A 85 8.13 -19.63 15.53
CA PHE A 85 8.65 -18.30 15.79
C PHE A 85 7.51 -17.27 15.95
N LEU A 86 6.49 -17.28 15.08
CA LEU A 86 5.34 -16.37 15.21
C LEU A 86 4.58 -16.56 16.53
N ASN A 87 4.51 -17.78 17.05
CA ASN A 87 3.93 -18.01 18.38
C ASN A 87 4.74 -17.36 19.52
N ILE A 88 6.03 -17.10 19.32
CA ILE A 88 6.85 -16.41 20.32
C ILE A 88 6.58 -14.91 20.29
N ILE A 89 6.54 -14.29 19.09
CA ILE A 89 6.38 -12.85 18.92
C ILE A 89 4.94 -12.37 18.95
N LYS A 90 3.94 -13.29 18.76
CA LYS A 90 2.51 -13.03 18.89
C LYS A 90 1.98 -11.85 18.06
N PRO A 91 2.09 -11.85 16.72
CA PRO A 91 1.35 -10.90 15.91
C PRO A 91 -0.15 -11.09 16.05
N ASP A 92 -0.96 -10.08 15.70
CA ASP A 92 -2.42 -10.18 15.78
C ASP A 92 -3.00 -11.16 14.77
N ALA A 93 -2.42 -11.25 13.57
CA ALA A 93 -2.86 -12.22 12.57
C ALA A 93 -1.74 -12.62 11.59
N VAL A 94 -1.98 -13.74 10.89
CA VAL A 94 -1.15 -14.20 9.76
C VAL A 94 -2.02 -14.29 8.50
N LEU A 95 -1.53 -13.69 7.40
CA LEU A 95 -2.19 -13.77 6.08
C LEU A 95 -1.69 -14.99 5.32
N ILE A 96 -2.60 -15.87 4.92
CA ILE A 96 -2.29 -17.15 4.26
C ILE A 96 -3.10 -17.30 2.98
N SER A 97 -2.51 -17.91 1.95
CA SER A 97 -3.17 -18.21 0.67
C SER A 97 -3.29 -19.70 0.39
N ASP A 98 -2.27 -20.45 0.78
CA ASP A 98 -2.15 -21.88 0.52
C ASP A 98 -2.90 -22.70 1.57
N MET A 99 -3.69 -23.69 1.13
CA MET A 99 -4.51 -24.52 2.05
C MET A 99 -3.67 -25.46 2.91
N GLY A 100 -2.52 -25.92 2.42
CA GLY A 100 -1.60 -26.73 3.20
C GLY A 100 -0.97 -25.90 4.33
N VAL A 101 -0.52 -24.68 4.01
CA VAL A 101 -0.03 -23.70 4.98
C VAL A 101 -1.12 -23.32 5.98
N PHE A 102 -2.37 -23.17 5.51
CA PHE A 102 -3.52 -22.92 6.40
C PHE A 102 -3.74 -24.07 7.40
N SER A 103 -3.67 -25.32 6.95
CA SER A 103 -3.80 -26.49 7.81
C SER A 103 -2.72 -26.51 8.90
N ILE A 104 -1.47 -26.23 8.54
CA ILE A 104 -0.35 -26.13 9.48
C ILE A 104 -0.57 -24.97 10.47
N ALA A 105 -1.05 -23.83 9.99
CA ALA A 105 -1.36 -22.69 10.84
C ALA A 105 -2.43 -23.02 11.90
N LYS A 106 -3.48 -23.74 11.52
CA LYS A 106 -4.52 -24.21 12.45
C LYS A 106 -4.01 -25.17 13.49
N GLU A 107 -3.02 -25.99 13.14
CA GLU A 107 -2.38 -26.92 14.07
C GLU A 107 -1.47 -26.18 15.06
N LEU A 108 -0.69 -25.22 14.58
CA LEU A 108 0.43 -24.65 15.34
C LEU A 108 0.15 -23.29 15.96
N LEU A 109 -0.64 -22.39 15.33
CA LEU A 109 -0.83 -21.05 15.83
C LEU A 109 -1.85 -20.99 16.98
N ASN A 110 -1.45 -20.38 18.08
CA ASN A 110 -2.27 -20.23 19.28
C ASN A 110 -2.55 -18.76 19.60
N GLY A 111 -3.82 -18.35 19.54
CA GLY A 111 -4.24 -16.98 19.85
C GLY A 111 -3.78 -15.96 18.81
N ILE A 112 -3.48 -16.40 17.58
CA ILE A 112 -3.14 -15.58 16.43
C ILE A 112 -4.22 -15.82 15.37
N ASP A 113 -4.86 -14.77 14.91
CA ASP A 113 -5.92 -14.88 13.90
C ASP A 113 -5.36 -15.29 12.54
N ILE A 114 -6.15 -16.03 11.76
CA ILE A 114 -5.81 -16.37 10.38
C ILE A 114 -6.69 -15.55 9.43
N HIS A 115 -6.04 -14.76 8.58
CA HIS A 115 -6.66 -14.02 7.50
C HIS A 115 -6.37 -14.70 6.15
N ILE A 116 -7.39 -14.89 5.35
CA ILE A 116 -7.22 -15.42 3.98
C ILE A 116 -6.74 -14.27 3.08
N SER A 117 -5.56 -14.44 2.48
CA SER A 117 -4.98 -13.46 1.59
C SER A 117 -5.74 -13.36 0.26
N THR A 118 -5.71 -12.19 -0.39
CA THR A 118 -6.25 -11.99 -1.74
C THR A 118 -5.68 -12.96 -2.78
N GLN A 119 -4.51 -13.53 -2.53
CA GLN A 119 -3.88 -14.54 -3.40
C GLN A 119 -4.69 -15.85 -3.46
N ALA A 120 -5.55 -16.13 -2.48
CA ALA A 120 -6.49 -17.25 -2.54
C ALA A 120 -7.62 -17.00 -3.55
N ASN A 121 -7.72 -15.78 -4.09
CA ASN A 121 -8.67 -15.38 -5.12
C ASN A 121 -10.14 -15.67 -4.76
N THR A 122 -10.56 -15.22 -3.58
CA THR A 122 -11.90 -15.44 -3.03
C THR A 122 -12.89 -14.46 -3.65
N THR A 123 -13.92 -14.99 -4.34
CA THR A 123 -14.87 -14.21 -5.12
C THR A 123 -16.35 -14.45 -4.78
N ASN A 124 -16.67 -15.31 -3.80
CA ASN A 124 -18.05 -15.63 -3.46
C ASN A 124 -18.21 -16.00 -1.98
N TYR A 125 -19.44 -15.88 -1.47
CA TYR A 125 -19.77 -16.11 -0.07
C TYR A 125 -19.62 -17.58 0.37
N GLU A 126 -19.80 -18.55 -0.52
CA GLU A 126 -19.64 -19.96 -0.15
C GLU A 126 -18.17 -20.29 0.19
N SER A 127 -17.23 -19.73 -0.59
CA SER A 127 -15.80 -19.86 -0.25
C SER A 127 -15.48 -19.20 1.09
N ILE A 128 -16.06 -18.04 1.40
CA ILE A 128 -15.87 -17.34 2.67
C ILE A 128 -16.45 -18.14 3.82
N ASN A 129 -17.67 -18.65 3.70
CA ASN A 129 -18.32 -19.51 4.68
C ASN A 129 -17.52 -20.81 4.93
N PHE A 130 -16.88 -21.34 3.87
CA PHE A 130 -15.98 -22.49 4.01
C PHE A 130 -14.73 -22.12 4.85
N TYR A 131 -14.08 -21.00 4.57
CA TYR A 131 -12.93 -20.52 5.36
C TYR A 131 -13.32 -20.22 6.81
N GLU A 132 -14.51 -19.66 7.05
CA GLU A 132 -15.01 -19.43 8.40
C GLU A 132 -15.17 -20.74 9.18
N LYS A 133 -15.78 -21.78 8.57
CA LYS A 133 -15.91 -23.12 9.17
C LYS A 133 -14.57 -23.74 9.53
N LEU A 134 -13.52 -23.42 8.76
CA LEU A 134 -12.15 -23.81 9.05
C LEU A 134 -11.48 -22.95 10.12
N GLY A 135 -12.10 -21.85 10.53
CA GLY A 135 -11.65 -20.95 11.59
C GLY A 135 -10.81 -19.77 11.11
N ALA A 136 -10.93 -19.34 9.86
CA ALA A 136 -10.44 -18.04 9.44
C ALA A 136 -11.28 -16.92 10.06
N LYS A 137 -10.65 -15.79 10.37
CA LYS A 137 -11.29 -14.63 10.99
C LYS A 137 -11.67 -13.56 9.97
N ARG A 138 -10.89 -13.46 8.88
CA ARG A 138 -11.02 -12.42 7.85
C ARG A 138 -10.68 -12.97 6.48
N VAL A 139 -11.35 -12.47 5.45
CA VAL A 139 -11.01 -12.76 4.05
C VAL A 139 -10.71 -11.46 3.31
N VAL A 140 -9.53 -11.41 2.68
CA VAL A 140 -9.20 -10.36 1.71
C VAL A 140 -9.77 -10.80 0.37
N VAL A 141 -10.85 -10.17 -0.03
CA VAL A 141 -11.52 -10.52 -1.30
C VAL A 141 -10.68 -10.19 -2.51
N ALA A 142 -10.97 -10.86 -3.63
CA ALA A 142 -10.36 -10.56 -4.91
C ALA A 142 -10.68 -9.12 -5.36
N ARG A 143 -9.72 -8.48 -6.06
CA ARG A 143 -9.86 -7.09 -6.56
C ARG A 143 -10.84 -6.95 -7.71
N GLU A 144 -11.25 -8.06 -8.27
CA GLU A 144 -12.13 -8.18 -9.43
C GLU A 144 -13.62 -8.12 -9.06
N LEU A 145 -13.95 -8.03 -7.76
CA LEU A 145 -15.31 -7.89 -7.27
C LEU A 145 -15.82 -6.45 -7.36
N SER A 146 -17.07 -6.33 -7.80
CA SER A 146 -17.84 -5.08 -7.72
C SER A 146 -18.38 -4.85 -6.31
N LEU A 147 -18.76 -3.61 -5.99
CA LEU A 147 -19.43 -3.26 -4.73
C LEU A 147 -20.72 -4.04 -4.51
N ASN A 148 -21.47 -4.34 -5.58
CA ASN A 148 -22.70 -5.11 -5.48
C ASN A 148 -22.44 -6.56 -5.08
N GLU A 149 -21.41 -7.20 -5.65
CA GLU A 149 -20.99 -8.55 -5.26
C GLU A 149 -20.47 -8.57 -3.81
N ILE A 150 -19.75 -7.55 -3.36
CA ILE A 150 -19.29 -7.45 -1.96
C ILE A 150 -20.49 -7.30 -1.01
N ARG A 151 -21.50 -6.48 -1.34
CA ARG A 151 -22.75 -6.38 -0.57
C ARG A 151 -23.47 -7.71 -0.50
N GLU A 152 -23.58 -8.43 -1.63
CA GLU A 152 -24.18 -9.75 -1.66
C GLU A 152 -23.43 -10.74 -0.78
N ILE A 153 -22.10 -10.76 -0.86
CA ILE A 153 -21.25 -11.56 0.04
C ILE A 153 -21.56 -11.22 1.50
N LYS A 154 -21.56 -9.94 1.87
CA LYS A 154 -21.78 -9.50 3.26
C LYS A 154 -23.14 -9.93 3.80
N ASN A 155 -24.16 -10.01 2.95
CA ASN A 155 -25.50 -10.47 3.33
C ASN A 155 -25.60 -11.99 3.56
N HIS A 156 -24.62 -12.78 3.12
CA HIS A 156 -24.64 -14.25 3.18
C HIS A 156 -23.58 -14.86 4.09
N ILE A 157 -22.80 -14.05 4.77
CA ILE A 157 -21.79 -14.48 5.74
C ILE A 157 -22.18 -14.07 7.16
N SER A 158 -21.56 -14.68 8.17
CA SER A 158 -21.82 -14.34 9.57
C SER A 158 -21.30 -12.94 9.92
N GLU A 159 -21.89 -12.32 10.97
CA GLU A 159 -21.40 -11.04 11.50
C GLU A 159 -19.98 -11.11 12.10
N ASN A 160 -19.52 -12.31 12.42
CA ASN A 160 -18.18 -12.55 12.98
C ASN A 160 -17.09 -12.63 11.91
N MET A 161 -17.47 -12.85 10.64
CA MET A 161 -16.55 -12.92 9.52
C MET A 161 -16.31 -11.53 8.95
N GLU A 162 -15.03 -11.13 8.92
CA GLU A 162 -14.62 -9.83 8.42
C GLU A 162 -14.24 -9.88 6.92
N ILE A 163 -14.64 -8.83 6.21
CA ILE A 163 -14.26 -8.59 4.80
C ILE A 163 -13.20 -7.50 4.75
N GLU A 164 -12.10 -7.79 4.09
CA GLU A 164 -11.04 -6.83 3.76
C GLU A 164 -10.96 -6.65 2.25
N ALA A 165 -10.84 -5.41 1.76
CA ALA A 165 -10.68 -5.12 0.35
C ALA A 165 -9.54 -4.12 0.11
N PHE A 166 -8.80 -4.31 -0.99
CA PHE A 166 -7.89 -3.27 -1.46
C PHE A 166 -8.66 -2.08 -2.00
N ILE A 167 -8.33 -0.89 -1.51
CA ILE A 167 -8.99 0.37 -1.90
C ILE A 167 -8.05 1.39 -2.53
N HIS A 168 -6.73 1.15 -2.49
CA HIS A 168 -5.74 2.05 -3.06
C HIS A 168 -4.45 1.32 -3.44
N GLY A 169 -3.81 1.79 -4.49
CA GLY A 169 -2.48 1.39 -4.95
C GLY A 169 -2.48 0.58 -6.24
N SER A 170 -1.38 -0.08 -6.52
CA SER A 170 -1.14 -0.72 -7.80
C SER A 170 -2.10 -1.86 -8.10
N MET A 171 -2.70 -1.84 -9.31
CA MET A 171 -3.48 -2.95 -9.85
C MET A 171 -2.59 -3.95 -10.60
N CYS A 172 -3.03 -5.20 -10.67
CA CYS A 172 -2.38 -6.26 -11.45
C CYS A 172 -3.18 -6.53 -12.73
N ILE A 173 -2.50 -6.94 -13.81
CA ILE A 173 -3.16 -7.32 -15.07
C ILE A 173 -3.91 -8.65 -14.97
N SER A 174 -3.53 -9.52 -14.06
CA SER A 174 -4.13 -10.83 -13.85
C SER A 174 -4.77 -10.93 -12.47
N TYR A 175 -5.70 -11.86 -12.34
CA TYR A 175 -6.21 -12.25 -11.03
C TYR A 175 -5.06 -12.50 -10.05
N SER A 176 -5.25 -12.09 -8.81
CA SER A 176 -4.24 -12.24 -7.76
C SER A 176 -3.83 -13.70 -7.62
N GLY A 177 -2.51 -13.98 -7.62
CA GLY A 177 -1.95 -15.33 -7.54
C GLY A 177 -2.11 -16.19 -8.81
N ARG A 178 -2.53 -15.62 -9.94
CA ARG A 178 -2.78 -16.38 -11.19
C ARG A 178 -1.96 -15.91 -12.39
N CYS A 179 -0.93 -15.09 -12.18
CA CYS A 179 -0.11 -14.54 -13.24
C CYS A 179 1.14 -15.40 -13.51
N LEU A 180 1.32 -15.81 -14.77
CA LEU A 180 2.49 -16.56 -15.23
C LEU A 180 3.47 -15.72 -16.06
N LEU A 181 3.18 -14.43 -16.35
CA LEU A 181 4.01 -13.59 -17.21
C LEU A 181 5.47 -13.52 -16.73
N SER A 182 5.70 -13.33 -15.43
CA SER A 182 7.05 -13.27 -14.88
C SER A 182 7.79 -14.58 -15.05
N SER A 183 7.14 -15.71 -14.79
CA SER A 183 7.72 -17.04 -14.99
C SER A 183 8.05 -17.31 -16.45
N PHE A 184 7.16 -16.93 -17.37
CA PHE A 184 7.36 -17.09 -18.81
C PHE A 184 8.53 -16.27 -19.34
N PHE A 185 8.61 -14.97 -19.00
CA PHE A 185 9.65 -14.09 -19.52
C PHE A 185 11.00 -14.21 -18.83
N THR A 186 11.04 -14.60 -17.56
CA THR A 186 12.28 -14.51 -16.74
C THR A 186 12.61 -15.74 -15.91
N GLY A 187 11.77 -16.77 -15.95
CA GLY A 187 11.90 -17.95 -15.09
C GLY A 187 11.63 -17.67 -13.59
N LYS A 188 11.19 -16.44 -13.22
CA LYS A 188 10.94 -16.03 -11.84
C LYS A 188 9.46 -16.07 -11.51
N SER A 189 9.08 -16.80 -10.45
CA SER A 189 7.68 -16.98 -10.09
C SER A 189 7.10 -15.79 -9.35
N ALA A 190 6.06 -15.18 -9.91
CA ALA A 190 5.29 -14.14 -9.24
C ALA A 190 4.59 -14.67 -7.97
N ASN A 191 4.25 -15.95 -7.94
CA ASN A 191 3.57 -16.62 -6.81
C ASN A 191 4.50 -17.00 -5.68
N LEU A 192 5.82 -16.90 -5.91
CA LEU A 192 6.88 -17.01 -4.88
C LEU A 192 7.46 -15.64 -4.51
N GLY A 193 6.81 -14.54 -4.91
CA GLY A 193 7.25 -13.18 -4.56
C GLY A 193 8.28 -12.57 -5.51
N GLU A 194 8.66 -13.24 -6.60
CA GLU A 194 9.72 -12.80 -7.51
C GLU A 194 9.21 -12.09 -8.78
N CYS A 195 8.03 -11.48 -8.73
CA CYS A 195 7.46 -10.79 -9.89
C CYS A 195 8.43 -9.73 -10.46
N THR A 196 8.79 -9.87 -11.73
CA THR A 196 9.65 -8.93 -12.46
C THR A 196 8.89 -7.85 -13.22
N HIS A 197 7.56 -7.85 -13.09
CA HIS A 197 6.63 -6.89 -13.69
C HIS A 197 6.68 -6.82 -15.24
N PRO A 198 6.66 -7.95 -15.99
CA PRO A 198 6.75 -7.90 -17.46
C PRO A 198 5.57 -7.14 -18.11
N CYS A 199 4.40 -7.17 -17.48
CA CYS A 199 3.24 -6.39 -17.93
C CYS A 199 3.47 -4.87 -17.94
N ARG A 200 4.60 -4.39 -17.40
CA ARG A 200 4.96 -2.97 -17.28
C ARG A 200 6.28 -2.65 -17.98
N TRP A 201 6.90 -3.64 -18.65
CA TRP A 201 8.11 -3.40 -19.40
C TRP A 201 7.80 -2.58 -20.63
N LYS A 202 8.83 -1.88 -21.11
CA LYS A 202 8.83 -1.25 -22.40
C LYS A 202 9.11 -2.32 -23.45
N TYR A 203 8.29 -2.37 -24.47
CA TYR A 203 8.45 -3.24 -25.64
C TYR A 203 8.62 -2.38 -26.87
N ASP A 204 9.50 -2.75 -27.78
CA ASP A 204 9.65 -2.12 -29.10
C ASP A 204 9.02 -3.04 -30.14
N ILE A 205 8.13 -2.50 -30.97
CA ILE A 205 7.56 -3.21 -32.13
C ILE A 205 8.44 -2.88 -33.34
N LYS A 206 8.92 -3.92 -34.05
CA LYS A 206 9.85 -3.73 -35.17
C LYS A 206 9.17 -3.28 -36.46
N ASP A 207 7.86 -3.49 -36.62
CA ASP A 207 7.09 -3.10 -37.80
C ASP A 207 5.92 -2.21 -37.39
N LYS A 208 5.67 -1.15 -38.17
CA LYS A 208 4.76 -0.06 -37.79
C LYS A 208 3.29 -0.47 -37.79
N GLU A 209 2.55 0.00 -36.76
CA GLU A 209 1.08 -0.02 -36.58
C GLU A 209 0.44 -1.39 -36.62
N PHE A 210 0.15 -1.95 -35.45
CA PHE A 210 -0.71 -3.11 -35.30
C PHE A 210 -1.84 -2.84 -34.33
N ASP A 211 -3.07 -2.98 -34.80
CA ASP A 211 -4.22 -3.26 -33.94
C ASP A 211 -4.25 -4.78 -33.70
N LEU A 212 -4.32 -5.21 -32.43
CA LEU A 212 -4.71 -6.57 -32.13
C LEU A 212 -6.22 -6.69 -32.34
N ILE A 213 -6.59 -7.41 -33.38
CA ILE A 213 -7.99 -7.72 -33.69
C ILE A 213 -8.15 -9.21 -33.42
N GLU A 214 -9.00 -9.55 -32.48
CA GLU A 214 -9.38 -10.95 -32.23
C GLU A 214 -10.36 -11.37 -33.32
N ASN A 215 -10.11 -12.53 -33.97
CA ASN A 215 -10.83 -12.95 -35.17
C ASN A 215 -12.34 -13.17 -34.96
N GLU A 216 -12.78 -13.50 -33.73
CA GLU A 216 -14.18 -13.66 -33.38
C GLU A 216 -14.84 -12.33 -32.96
N ARG A 217 -14.06 -11.26 -32.78
CA ARG A 217 -14.48 -9.90 -32.43
C ARG A 217 -13.82 -8.84 -33.30
N PRO A 218 -14.10 -8.86 -34.62
CA PRO A 218 -13.42 -7.98 -35.56
C PRO A 218 -13.71 -6.48 -35.38
N ASP A 219 -14.75 -6.16 -34.61
CA ASP A 219 -15.16 -4.78 -34.31
C ASP A 219 -14.48 -4.24 -33.03
N GLU A 220 -13.82 -5.08 -32.26
CA GLU A 220 -13.07 -4.69 -31.06
C GLU A 220 -11.57 -4.57 -31.42
N LYS A 221 -11.10 -3.34 -31.52
CA LYS A 221 -9.69 -3.04 -31.76
C LYS A 221 -8.97 -2.77 -30.46
N PHE A 222 -7.96 -3.54 -30.17
CA PHE A 222 -7.01 -3.25 -29.08
C PHE A 222 -5.82 -2.53 -29.69
N SER A 223 -5.78 -1.20 -29.57
CA SER A 223 -4.66 -0.42 -30.10
C SER A 223 -3.41 -0.69 -29.28
N ILE A 224 -2.35 -1.11 -29.95
CA ILE A 224 -1.01 -1.10 -29.40
C ILE A 224 -0.43 0.27 -29.74
N MET A 225 -0.33 1.14 -28.72
CA MET A 225 0.23 2.48 -28.95
C MET A 225 1.74 2.47 -28.75
N GLU A 226 2.44 2.94 -29.75
CA GLU A 226 3.86 3.23 -29.72
C GLU A 226 4.09 4.74 -29.69
N ASN A 227 4.96 5.20 -28.81
CA ASN A 227 5.45 6.58 -28.82
C ASN A 227 6.98 6.58 -28.82
N GLU A 228 7.60 7.75 -28.88
CA GLU A 228 9.08 7.92 -28.89
C GLU A 228 9.79 7.23 -27.70
N ARG A 229 9.05 6.73 -26.70
CA ARG A 229 9.55 6.06 -25.49
C ARG A 229 9.27 4.55 -25.46
N GLY A 230 8.50 3.99 -26.39
CA GLY A 230 8.21 2.56 -26.55
C GLY A 230 6.73 2.17 -26.57
N THR A 231 6.46 0.89 -26.64
CA THR A 231 5.13 0.29 -26.72
C THR A 231 4.66 -0.23 -25.37
N TYR A 232 3.43 0.09 -25.00
CA TYR A 232 2.81 -0.32 -23.73
C TYR A 232 1.55 -1.15 -24.02
N ILE A 233 1.53 -2.42 -23.57
CA ILE A 233 0.43 -3.35 -23.88
C ILE A 233 -0.50 -3.51 -22.66
N PHE A 234 0.04 -3.55 -21.43
CA PHE A 234 -0.71 -3.86 -20.21
C PHE A 234 -0.29 -2.98 -19.05
N ASN A 235 -0.63 -1.71 -19.07
CA ASN A 235 -0.20 -0.76 -18.05
C ASN A 235 -1.40 -0.21 -17.25
N SER A 236 -1.86 -0.97 -16.27
CA SER A 236 -3.02 -0.59 -15.45
C SER A 236 -2.76 0.68 -14.63
N LYS A 237 -3.77 1.56 -14.56
CA LYS A 237 -3.85 2.67 -13.60
C LYS A 237 -3.82 2.16 -12.17
N ASP A 238 -3.48 3.03 -11.22
CA ASP A 238 -3.52 2.69 -9.80
C ASP A 238 -4.96 2.82 -9.26
N LEU A 239 -5.37 1.88 -8.41
CA LEU A 239 -6.66 1.94 -7.72
C LEU A 239 -6.69 3.13 -6.75
N CYS A 240 -7.81 3.88 -6.73
CA CYS A 240 -8.04 4.93 -5.74
C CYS A 240 -9.54 5.10 -5.48
N MET A 241 -9.98 4.77 -4.27
CA MET A 241 -11.38 4.86 -3.85
C MET A 241 -11.63 6.01 -2.88
N ILE A 242 -10.78 7.03 -2.87
CA ILE A 242 -10.90 8.15 -1.92
C ILE A 242 -12.20 8.97 -2.07
N GLU A 243 -12.75 9.00 -3.26
CA GLU A 243 -14.02 9.68 -3.57
C GLU A 243 -15.26 8.83 -3.20
N HIS A 244 -15.06 7.57 -2.77
CA HIS A 244 -16.10 6.54 -2.63
C HIS A 244 -16.03 5.84 -1.26
N ILE A 245 -15.61 6.55 -0.21
CA ILE A 245 -15.54 6.00 1.16
C ILE A 245 -16.92 5.61 1.68
N ASP A 246 -17.94 6.37 1.31
CA ASP A 246 -19.32 6.07 1.63
C ASP A 246 -19.80 4.74 1.03
N ASP A 247 -19.55 4.52 -0.26
CA ASP A 247 -19.92 3.27 -0.95
C ASP A 247 -19.21 2.04 -0.37
N LEU A 248 -17.93 2.18 0.00
CA LEU A 248 -17.14 1.12 0.62
C LEU A 248 -17.67 0.75 2.02
N ILE A 249 -18.01 1.75 2.84
CA ILE A 249 -18.59 1.54 4.17
C ILE A 249 -20.00 0.95 4.06
N ASP A 250 -20.82 1.46 3.14
CA ASP A 250 -22.17 0.96 2.90
C ASP A 250 -22.19 -0.44 2.27
N ALA A 251 -21.09 -0.86 1.62
CA ALA A 251 -20.90 -2.25 1.17
C ALA A 251 -20.55 -3.22 2.31
N GLY A 252 -20.27 -2.71 3.52
CA GLY A 252 -19.97 -3.52 4.69
C GLY A 252 -18.54 -4.04 4.75
N ILE A 253 -17.57 -3.37 4.11
CA ILE A 253 -16.15 -3.73 4.17
C ILE A 253 -15.62 -3.35 5.56
N ASP A 254 -15.07 -4.31 6.29
CA ASP A 254 -14.58 -4.14 7.65
C ASP A 254 -13.16 -3.57 7.71
N SER A 255 -12.31 -3.84 6.70
CA SER A 255 -10.92 -3.37 6.64
C SER A 255 -10.56 -2.84 5.25
N PHE A 256 -10.05 -1.62 5.23
CA PHE A 256 -9.62 -0.88 4.04
C PHE A 256 -8.10 -1.03 3.86
N LYS A 257 -7.71 -1.84 2.89
CA LYS A 257 -6.31 -2.18 2.64
C LYS A 257 -5.68 -1.31 1.57
N ILE A 258 -4.51 -0.77 1.90
CA ILE A 258 -3.67 0.00 0.98
C ILE A 258 -2.56 -0.91 0.43
N GLU A 259 -2.34 -0.91 -0.90
CA GLU A 259 -1.19 -1.55 -1.53
C GLU A 259 -0.01 -0.58 -1.60
N GLY A 260 1.20 -1.08 -1.38
CA GLY A 260 2.38 -0.22 -1.52
C GLY A 260 3.56 -0.58 -0.62
N ARG A 261 3.83 -1.86 -0.34
CA ARG A 261 4.92 -2.30 0.56
C ARG A 261 6.32 -1.83 0.14
N MET A 262 6.53 -1.54 -1.15
CA MET A 262 7.78 -0.99 -1.70
C MET A 262 7.74 0.52 -1.93
N LYS A 263 6.72 1.19 -1.45
CA LYS A 263 6.55 2.63 -1.64
C LYS A 263 7.31 3.43 -0.58
N SER A 264 7.59 4.71 -0.90
CA SER A 264 8.33 5.62 -0.02
C SER A 264 7.56 6.02 1.23
N GLU A 265 8.29 6.55 2.20
CA GLU A 265 7.75 7.14 3.45
C GLU A 265 6.71 8.23 3.14
N LEU A 266 6.95 9.09 2.14
CA LEU A 266 6.00 10.12 1.72
C LEU A 266 4.68 9.52 1.21
N TYR A 267 4.75 8.44 0.42
CA TYR A 267 3.54 7.76 -0.04
C TYR A 267 2.74 7.19 1.13
N ILE A 268 3.39 6.46 2.03
CA ILE A 268 2.73 5.84 3.20
C ILE A 268 2.07 6.92 4.06
N ALA A 269 2.79 7.99 4.40
CA ALA A 269 2.25 9.08 5.21
C ALA A 269 1.09 9.80 4.53
N THR A 270 1.23 10.14 3.24
CA THR A 270 0.20 10.85 2.48
C THR A 270 -1.08 10.03 2.38
N VAL A 271 -0.96 8.77 1.95
CA VAL A 271 -2.13 7.89 1.76
C VAL A 271 -2.80 7.57 3.11
N ALA A 272 -2.03 7.24 4.15
CA ALA A 272 -2.56 7.00 5.50
C ALA A 272 -3.38 8.19 5.99
N ARG A 273 -2.80 9.38 5.95
CA ARG A 273 -3.41 10.61 6.45
C ARG A 273 -4.70 10.97 5.70
N VAL A 274 -4.67 10.86 4.38
CA VAL A 274 -5.83 11.21 3.54
C VAL A 274 -6.99 10.25 3.80
N TYR A 275 -6.75 8.94 3.76
CA TYR A 275 -7.80 7.95 4.03
C TYR A 275 -8.29 8.03 5.48
N ARG A 276 -7.40 8.22 6.46
CA ARG A 276 -7.82 8.39 7.86
C ARG A 276 -8.75 9.59 8.01
N LYS A 277 -8.38 10.74 7.44
CA LYS A 277 -9.21 11.95 7.49
C LYS A 277 -10.56 11.74 6.80
N ALA A 278 -10.57 11.14 5.61
CA ALA A 278 -11.80 10.89 4.87
C ALA A 278 -12.76 9.94 5.61
N ILE A 279 -12.22 8.85 6.20
CA ILE A 279 -13.00 7.90 7.00
C ILE A 279 -13.57 8.61 8.25
N ASP A 280 -12.76 9.36 8.96
CA ASP A 280 -13.19 10.05 10.17
C ASP A 280 -14.23 11.14 9.88
N ASP A 281 -14.06 11.90 8.81
CA ASP A 281 -15.03 12.89 8.37
C ASP A 281 -16.37 12.24 8.02
N TYR A 282 -16.35 11.11 7.26
CA TYR A 282 -17.58 10.40 6.91
C TYR A 282 -18.30 9.83 8.14
N ILE A 283 -17.58 9.24 9.10
CA ILE A 283 -18.18 8.68 10.33
C ILE A 283 -18.74 9.79 11.21
N ASN A 284 -18.09 10.95 11.30
CA ASN A 284 -18.53 12.07 12.10
C ASN A 284 -19.68 12.85 11.43
N ASP A 285 -19.55 13.17 10.16
CA ASP A 285 -20.55 13.89 9.34
C ASP A 285 -20.35 13.59 7.87
N LYS A 286 -21.34 12.92 7.26
CA LYS A 286 -21.32 12.58 5.83
C LYS A 286 -21.19 13.82 4.92
N ASN A 287 -21.71 14.98 5.32
CA ASN A 287 -21.60 16.22 4.55
C ASN A 287 -20.17 16.78 4.64
N LEU A 288 -19.51 16.66 5.79
CA LEU A 288 -18.13 17.08 5.94
C LEU A 288 -17.21 16.31 4.99
N TYR A 289 -17.39 14.98 4.89
CA TYR A 289 -16.69 14.16 3.91
C TYR A 289 -16.92 14.66 2.48
N LYS A 290 -18.19 14.81 2.09
CA LYS A 290 -18.56 15.26 0.72
C LYS A 290 -17.95 16.63 0.37
N ASN A 291 -17.98 17.56 1.30
CA ASN A 291 -17.44 18.91 1.10
C ASN A 291 -15.90 18.95 1.00
N ASN A 292 -15.21 17.91 1.49
CA ASN A 292 -13.76 17.83 1.47
C ASN A 292 -13.19 16.90 0.39
N ILE A 293 -14.02 16.30 -0.47
CA ILE A 293 -13.57 15.33 -1.50
C ILE A 293 -12.44 15.92 -2.37
N ASP A 294 -12.58 17.14 -2.86
CA ASP A 294 -11.56 17.77 -3.70
C ASP A 294 -10.23 17.97 -2.96
N LYS A 295 -10.28 18.30 -1.68
CA LYS A 295 -9.06 18.40 -0.85
C LYS A 295 -8.36 17.05 -0.69
N TYR A 296 -9.11 15.95 -0.53
CA TYR A 296 -8.53 14.62 -0.47
C TYR A 296 -7.89 14.24 -1.80
N LYS A 297 -8.54 14.54 -2.92
CA LYS A 297 -8.03 14.30 -4.28
C LYS A 297 -6.75 15.07 -4.58
N GLU A 298 -6.67 16.31 -4.17
CA GLU A 298 -5.48 17.14 -4.33
C GLU A 298 -4.33 16.60 -3.48
N GLU A 299 -4.62 16.30 -2.22
CA GLU A 299 -3.60 15.87 -1.28
C GLU A 299 -3.03 14.49 -1.62
N ILE A 300 -3.88 13.53 -2.04
CA ILE A 300 -3.42 12.16 -2.35
C ILE A 300 -2.49 12.11 -3.57
N LYS A 301 -2.52 13.13 -4.43
CA LYS A 301 -1.62 13.29 -5.57
C LYS A 301 -0.24 13.85 -5.20
N LYS A 302 -0.04 14.30 -3.96
CA LYS A 302 1.26 14.83 -3.48
C LYS A 302 2.26 13.72 -3.08
N CYS A 303 2.09 12.52 -3.56
CA CYS A 303 3.06 11.44 -3.51
C CYS A 303 3.28 10.87 -4.92
N THR A 304 4.10 9.83 -5.04
CA THR A 304 4.32 9.17 -6.34
C THR A 304 3.16 8.24 -6.66
N TYR A 305 2.44 8.51 -7.74
CA TYR A 305 1.27 7.74 -8.19
C TYR A 305 1.28 7.56 -9.71
N ARG A 306 0.44 6.67 -10.21
CA ARG A 306 -0.02 6.63 -11.61
C ARG A 306 -1.45 7.11 -11.66
N GLU A 307 -1.94 7.50 -12.82
CA GLU A 307 -3.34 7.87 -12.97
C GLU A 307 -4.26 6.89 -12.24
N TYR A 308 -5.37 7.40 -11.72
CA TYR A 308 -6.25 6.65 -10.86
C TYR A 308 -7.45 6.04 -11.60
N THR A 309 -7.91 4.90 -11.10
CA THR A 309 -9.12 4.19 -11.52
C THR A 309 -9.85 3.66 -10.28
N THR A 310 -11.15 3.42 -10.40
CA THR A 310 -11.93 2.71 -9.39
C THR A 310 -11.83 1.18 -9.52
N GLY A 311 -10.99 0.67 -10.44
CA GLY A 311 -10.85 -0.76 -10.70
C GLY A 311 -12.17 -1.40 -11.08
N PHE A 312 -12.52 -2.52 -10.45
CA PHE A 312 -13.75 -3.28 -10.71
C PHE A 312 -14.93 -2.87 -9.82
N PHE A 313 -14.77 -1.96 -8.89
CA PHE A 313 -15.82 -1.63 -7.91
C PHE A 313 -17.15 -1.18 -8.54
N TYR A 314 -17.12 -0.55 -9.71
CA TYR A 314 -18.32 -0.13 -10.46
C TYR A 314 -18.56 -0.93 -11.75
N GLY A 315 -17.93 -2.09 -11.89
CA GLY A 315 -18.06 -2.98 -13.03
C GLY A 315 -16.71 -3.25 -13.71
N TYR A 316 -16.75 -3.95 -14.84
CA TYR A 316 -15.53 -4.28 -15.58
C TYR A 316 -14.83 -3.01 -16.07
N PRO A 317 -13.53 -2.83 -15.75
CA PRO A 317 -12.76 -1.73 -16.27
C PRO A 317 -12.58 -1.87 -17.78
N ASN A 318 -12.86 -0.80 -18.50
CA ASN A 318 -12.67 -0.72 -19.93
C ASN A 318 -11.27 -0.20 -20.28
N GLU A 319 -11.04 0.14 -21.55
CA GLU A 319 -9.78 0.73 -22.04
C GLU A 319 -9.30 1.95 -21.24
N THR A 320 -10.24 2.74 -20.66
CA THR A 320 -9.87 3.93 -19.86
C THR A 320 -9.16 3.60 -18.55
N ALA A 321 -9.16 2.34 -18.10
CA ALA A 321 -8.44 1.89 -16.91
C ALA A 321 -6.96 1.54 -17.17
N GLN A 322 -6.50 1.67 -18.42
CA GLN A 322 -5.11 1.46 -18.81
C GLN A 322 -4.44 2.80 -19.14
N ILE A 323 -3.10 2.82 -19.09
CA ILE A 323 -2.28 3.96 -19.49
C ILE A 323 -1.58 3.57 -20.79
N TYR A 324 -1.90 4.26 -21.87
CA TYR A 324 -1.36 3.97 -23.20
C TYR A 324 -0.24 4.93 -23.61
N ASP A 325 -0.26 6.18 -23.12
CA ASP A 325 0.60 7.27 -23.59
C ASP A 325 1.92 7.39 -22.85
N ASN A 326 2.01 6.86 -21.63
CA ASN A 326 3.26 6.86 -20.86
C ASN A 326 3.26 5.77 -19.78
N ASN A 327 4.45 5.39 -19.31
CA ASN A 327 4.63 4.48 -18.17
C ASN A 327 5.12 5.24 -16.93
N THR A 328 4.92 6.53 -16.89
CA THR A 328 5.63 7.37 -15.94
C THR A 328 4.80 7.52 -14.67
N TYR A 329 5.40 7.21 -13.54
CA TYR A 329 4.90 7.68 -12.27
C TYR A 329 4.95 9.21 -12.23
N VAL A 330 3.84 9.81 -11.86
CA VAL A 330 3.77 11.24 -11.55
C VAL A 330 4.26 11.41 -10.11
N SER A 331 5.19 12.31 -9.88
CA SER A 331 5.62 12.71 -8.54
C SER A 331 5.03 14.09 -8.22
N GLY A 332 4.02 14.11 -7.38
CA GLY A 332 3.35 15.35 -7.01
C GLY A 332 4.16 16.23 -6.06
N ALA A 333 4.97 15.62 -5.21
CA ALA A 333 5.91 16.30 -4.31
C ALA A 333 7.16 15.46 -4.07
N LYS A 334 8.25 16.12 -3.63
CA LYS A 334 9.51 15.47 -3.21
C LYS A 334 9.58 15.47 -1.68
N LEU A 335 9.92 14.33 -1.10
CA LEU A 335 10.26 14.23 0.33
C LEU A 335 11.61 14.89 0.56
N TYR A 336 11.67 15.95 1.35
CA TYR A 336 12.94 16.59 1.75
C TYR A 336 13.50 16.01 3.05
N ALA A 337 12.62 15.87 4.06
CA ALA A 337 13.00 15.40 5.37
C ALA A 337 11.81 14.84 6.17
N ILE A 338 12.13 14.06 7.19
CA ILE A 338 11.23 13.73 8.30
C ILE A 338 11.89 14.33 9.54
N VAL A 339 11.10 15.04 10.36
CA VAL A 339 11.64 15.76 11.53
C VAL A 339 11.96 14.77 12.65
N ASP A 340 13.23 14.64 12.98
CA ASP A 340 13.72 13.72 14.03
C ASP A 340 13.70 14.37 15.43
N LYS A 341 14.05 15.67 15.49
CA LYS A 341 14.18 16.40 16.73
C LYS A 341 13.86 17.89 16.51
N VAL A 342 13.31 18.54 17.52
CA VAL A 342 13.03 19.97 17.54
C VAL A 342 13.60 20.57 18.83
N ASP A 343 14.24 21.72 18.75
CA ASP A 343 14.58 22.58 19.89
C ASP A 343 13.91 23.97 19.75
N ASN A 344 14.34 24.96 20.51
CA ASN A 344 13.70 26.29 20.51
C ASN A 344 13.84 27.07 19.20
N GLU A 345 14.87 26.76 18.39
CA GLU A 345 15.19 27.55 17.18
C GLU A 345 15.31 26.71 15.92
N TYR A 346 15.65 25.42 16.06
CA TYR A 346 15.96 24.55 14.93
C TYR A 346 15.19 23.23 15.03
N PHE A 347 14.94 22.63 13.87
CA PHE A 347 14.60 21.21 13.78
C PHE A 347 15.67 20.45 13.00
N TYR A 348 15.80 19.17 13.32
CA TYR A 348 16.87 18.27 12.92
C TYR A 348 16.32 17.13 12.09
N PHE A 349 17.06 16.72 11.07
CA PHE A 349 16.70 15.61 10.20
C PHE A 349 17.89 15.05 9.43
N GLU A 350 17.68 13.85 8.87
CA GLU A 350 18.54 13.30 7.83
C GLU A 350 17.92 13.63 6.45
N GLN A 351 18.71 14.26 5.58
CA GLN A 351 18.29 14.72 4.26
C GLN A 351 17.87 13.53 3.34
N LYS A 352 16.73 13.64 2.70
CA LYS A 352 16.21 12.69 1.70
C LYS A 352 16.35 13.20 0.27
N ASN A 353 16.16 14.49 0.02
CA ASN A 353 16.38 15.16 -1.26
C ASN A 353 16.95 16.56 -1.04
N LYS A 354 17.64 17.09 -2.06
CA LYS A 354 18.25 18.42 -2.03
C LYS A 354 17.20 19.53 -1.98
N PHE A 355 17.43 20.50 -1.09
CA PHE A 355 16.78 21.82 -1.06
C PHE A 355 17.76 22.85 -0.47
N SER A 356 17.38 24.14 -0.47
CA SER A 356 18.27 25.24 -0.20
C SER A 356 17.68 26.27 0.76
N VAL A 357 18.52 27.08 1.35
CA VAL A 357 18.12 28.30 2.07
C VAL A 357 17.37 29.21 1.11
N GLY A 358 16.27 29.79 1.58
CA GLY A 358 15.38 30.62 0.77
C GLY A 358 14.25 29.88 0.08
N ASP A 359 14.32 28.54 -0.03
CA ASP A 359 13.23 27.74 -0.57
C ASP A 359 12.00 27.85 0.33
N THR A 360 10.81 27.82 -0.31
CA THR A 360 9.54 27.61 0.39
C THR A 360 9.22 26.14 0.38
N VAL A 361 9.04 25.56 1.56
CA VAL A 361 8.73 24.14 1.75
C VAL A 361 7.36 23.98 2.43
N GLU A 362 6.78 22.80 2.32
CA GLU A 362 5.52 22.48 2.98
C GLU A 362 5.76 21.52 4.14
N ILE A 363 5.33 21.91 5.34
CA ILE A 363 5.24 21.05 6.51
C ILE A 363 3.93 20.28 6.39
N MET A 364 4.02 18.98 6.20
CA MET A 364 2.89 18.05 6.20
C MET A 364 2.70 17.49 7.61
N SER A 365 1.72 18.02 8.34
CA SER A 365 1.42 17.57 9.70
C SER A 365 0.54 16.31 9.73
N LYS A 366 0.54 15.62 10.87
CA LYS A 366 -0.33 14.45 11.10
C LYS A 366 -1.82 14.80 11.09
N ASN A 367 -2.20 16.05 11.38
CA ASN A 367 -3.57 16.52 11.55
C ASN A 367 -4.24 17.04 10.26
N PHE A 368 -3.72 16.67 9.10
CA PHE A 368 -4.23 17.12 7.79
C PHE A 368 -4.04 18.63 7.49
N ASP A 369 -3.23 19.33 8.27
CA ASP A 369 -2.84 20.71 8.00
C ASP A 369 -1.51 20.73 7.23
N ASN A 370 -1.48 21.48 6.14
CA ASN A 370 -0.27 21.74 5.37
C ASN A 370 0.13 23.20 5.57
N ILE A 371 1.33 23.40 6.06
CA ILE A 371 1.83 24.74 6.41
C ILE A 371 3.02 25.05 5.52
N LYS A 372 2.90 26.11 4.72
CA LYS A 372 4.04 26.63 3.94
C LYS A 372 4.94 27.47 4.84
N THR A 373 6.23 27.21 4.77
CA THR A 373 7.26 27.95 5.54
C THR A 373 8.49 28.16 4.70
N LYS A 374 9.27 29.20 5.01
CA LYS A 374 10.54 29.51 4.33
C LYS A 374 11.71 28.98 5.12
N VAL A 375 12.68 28.38 4.44
CA VAL A 375 13.98 27.99 5.01
C VAL A 375 14.84 29.24 5.19
N LEU A 376 15.07 29.62 6.45
CA LEU A 376 15.81 30.85 6.80
C LEU A 376 17.31 30.60 6.97
N GLU A 377 17.67 29.46 7.55
CA GLU A 377 19.05 29.08 7.84
C GLU A 377 19.19 27.56 7.78
N MET A 378 20.36 27.09 7.38
CA MET A 378 20.72 25.69 7.30
C MET A 378 22.13 25.46 7.84
N ILE A 379 22.28 24.50 8.75
CA ILE A 379 23.57 24.17 9.37
C ILE A 379 23.83 22.68 9.21
N ASP A 380 24.98 22.34 8.68
CA ASP A 380 25.46 20.96 8.65
C ASP A 380 25.93 20.56 10.06
N ILE A 381 25.34 19.48 10.59
CA ILE A 381 25.56 19.07 11.99
C ILE A 381 26.99 18.53 12.20
N GLU A 382 27.57 17.87 11.21
CA GLU A 382 28.89 17.24 11.32
C GLU A 382 30.02 18.28 11.31
N THR A 383 29.84 19.31 10.48
CA THR A 383 30.86 20.37 10.36
C THR A 383 30.59 21.58 11.24
N GLY A 384 29.38 21.76 11.74
CA GLY A 384 28.93 22.93 12.48
C GLY A 384 28.85 24.22 11.67
N LYS A 385 28.96 24.15 10.33
CA LYS A 385 28.99 25.31 9.43
C LYS A 385 27.62 25.59 8.81
N ASN A 386 27.34 26.87 8.58
CA ASN A 386 26.24 27.29 7.73
C ASN A 386 26.49 26.82 6.29
N VAL A 387 25.44 26.31 5.67
CA VAL A 387 25.45 25.84 4.28
C VAL A 387 24.24 26.41 3.54
N ASP A 388 24.39 26.69 2.24
CA ASP A 388 23.30 27.23 1.43
C ASP A 388 22.35 26.14 0.93
N SER A 389 22.76 24.87 0.96
CA SER A 389 21.95 23.73 0.52
C SER A 389 22.43 22.42 1.15
N CYS A 390 21.61 21.39 1.11
CA CYS A 390 21.94 20.02 1.54
C CYS A 390 21.98 19.05 0.33
N PRO A 391 23.08 18.99 -0.43
CA PRO A 391 23.15 18.23 -1.68
C PRO A 391 23.42 16.72 -1.49
N HIS A 392 23.93 16.30 -0.34
CA HIS A 392 24.39 14.93 -0.11
C HIS A 392 23.32 14.08 0.57
N SER A 393 23.06 12.91 -0.02
CA SER A 393 22.11 11.94 0.58
C SER A 393 22.52 11.57 2.00
N LYS A 394 21.54 11.52 2.90
CA LYS A 394 21.71 11.22 4.34
C LYS A 394 22.53 12.25 5.12
N GLN A 395 22.74 13.44 4.57
CA GLN A 395 23.39 14.54 5.29
C GLN A 395 22.55 14.92 6.52
N LYS A 396 23.20 15.01 7.68
CA LYS A 396 22.55 15.42 8.93
C LYS A 396 22.52 16.94 9.03
N ILE A 397 21.32 17.49 9.00
CA ILE A 397 21.09 18.93 8.90
C ILE A 397 20.17 19.38 10.03
N LYS A 398 20.39 20.62 10.49
CA LYS A 398 19.39 21.38 11.24
C LYS A 398 19.05 22.65 10.50
N ILE A 399 17.77 23.01 10.48
CA ILE A 399 17.29 24.24 9.82
C ILE A 399 16.40 25.06 10.73
N LYS A 400 16.37 26.37 10.44
CA LYS A 400 15.45 27.35 11.01
C LYS A 400 14.45 27.75 9.93
N THR A 401 13.20 27.85 10.32
CA THR A 401 12.08 28.28 9.44
C THR A 401 11.19 29.27 10.16
N ASP A 402 10.31 29.97 9.40
CA ASP A 402 9.35 30.90 10.01
C ASP A 402 8.37 30.20 10.95
N ILE A 403 7.99 28.97 10.62
CA ILE A 403 7.06 28.14 11.40
C ILE A 403 7.74 26.81 11.71
N MET A 404 7.78 26.45 12.97
CA MET A 404 8.43 25.22 13.44
C MET A 404 7.52 23.99 13.31
N PRO A 405 8.04 22.90 12.72
CA PRO A 405 7.32 21.61 12.68
C PRO A 405 7.35 20.91 14.03
N LYS A 406 6.60 19.81 14.13
CA LYS A 406 6.68 18.86 15.24
C LYS A 406 7.52 17.65 14.85
N ILE A 407 7.99 16.91 15.85
CA ILE A 407 8.68 15.63 15.62
C ILE A 407 7.75 14.68 14.86
N GLY A 408 8.28 14.09 13.81
CA GLY A 408 7.57 13.18 12.90
C GLY A 408 6.80 13.88 11.77
N ASP A 409 6.73 15.23 11.74
CA ASP A 409 6.21 15.94 10.57
C ASP A 409 7.11 15.73 9.35
N ILE A 410 6.51 15.72 8.17
CA ILE A 410 7.24 15.58 6.90
C ILE A 410 7.43 16.95 6.26
N ILE A 411 8.65 17.22 5.81
CA ILE A 411 9.00 18.38 5.00
C ILE A 411 9.08 17.93 3.55
N ARG A 412 8.28 18.58 2.70
CA ARG A 412 8.21 18.24 1.27
C ARG A 412 8.20 19.48 0.36
N SER A 413 8.40 19.28 -0.95
CA SER A 413 8.21 20.33 -1.93
C SER A 413 6.73 20.75 -2.01
N ILE A 414 6.49 21.97 -2.50
CA ILE A 414 5.13 22.47 -2.74
C ILE A 414 4.62 21.90 -4.07
#